data_b633f339a5ff3e9c02d7e33620e93150
#
_entry.id   b633f339a5ff3e9c02d7e33620e93150
#
_cell.length_a   1.000
_cell.length_b   1.000
_cell.length_c   1.000
_cell.angle_alpha   90.00
_cell.angle_beta   90.00
_cell.angle_gamma   90.00
#
_symmetry.space_group_name_H-M   'P 1'
#
loop_
_entity.id
_entity.type
_entity.pdbx_description
1 polymer ?
#
loop_
_entity_poly.entity_id
_entity_poly.type
_entity_poly.pdbx_seq_one_letter_code
_entity_poly.pdbx_strand_id
1 'polypeptide(L)'
;SEEAVKAAKVLMVGAGGIGCELLKTLALSGFSDIHVIDLDTIEVSNLNRQFLFRKSHVGQSKAHVARDAILKFRPNINIESHHANVKDAQFNVDFFKQFNVVLNGLDNLDARRHVNRLCLAAEVPLVESGTTGFLGQVTVHVKGKTECYECQPKPIPKSYPVCTITSTPSKFVHCIVWAKELLFAKLFGDKNQDNDLNVHSKDGSSSKLDVFERDVDEDLDQYAQRIYDHVFGYNIEVALENEETWKNRRRPNPVYIRDTLPEAVKQNGSSWDCSNDHEEPSAMASLGLTNPQEIWTLAENSRVLLEAFKLFFEKREKEIGNLVFDKDDQLAVEFVTAAANIRAHSFGIPLHSLFEAKGVAGNIVHAVATTNAIIAGLIVIEAIKVLQDDYKNYRMTYCLEHPTKKLLLMPVEPFEPNPSCYVCSEVFCTV
;
A
#
# COMPACT_ATOMS: atom_id res chain seq x y z
N SER A 1 21.33 -25.22 -20.97
CA SER A 1 22.61 -25.70 -20.49
C SER A 1 23.17 -24.74 -19.44
N GLU A 2 24.05 -25.20 -18.59
CA GLU A 2 24.72 -24.38 -17.56
C GLU A 2 25.47 -23.19 -18.21
N GLU A 3 26.01 -23.36 -19.38
CA GLU A 3 26.68 -22.31 -20.17
C GLU A 3 25.75 -21.17 -20.54
N ALA A 4 24.49 -21.47 -20.94
CA ALA A 4 23.50 -20.44 -21.29
C ALA A 4 23.16 -19.53 -20.08
N VAL A 5 23.09 -20.13 -18.88
CA VAL A 5 22.83 -19.38 -17.64
C VAL A 5 24.03 -18.50 -17.26
N LYS A 6 25.26 -19.03 -17.38
CA LYS A 6 26.49 -18.26 -17.07
C LYS A 6 26.73 -17.11 -18.03
N ALA A 7 26.35 -17.26 -19.30
CA ALA A 7 26.53 -16.25 -20.35
C ALA A 7 25.40 -15.20 -20.37
N ALA A 8 24.30 -15.45 -19.68
CA ALA A 8 23.13 -14.61 -19.72
C ALA A 8 23.33 -13.31 -18.94
N LYS A 9 22.96 -12.18 -19.57
CA LYS A 9 22.82 -10.88 -18.93
C LYS A 9 21.35 -10.63 -18.56
N VAL A 10 21.08 -10.47 -17.29
CA VAL A 10 19.73 -10.43 -16.71
C VAL A 10 19.44 -9.05 -16.13
N LEU A 11 18.27 -8.49 -16.47
CA LEU A 11 17.74 -7.31 -15.80
C LEU A 11 16.68 -7.73 -14.79
N MET A 12 16.86 -7.36 -13.54
CA MET A 12 15.88 -7.50 -12.47
C MET A 12 15.33 -6.13 -12.11
N VAL A 13 14.00 -5.96 -12.17
CA VAL A 13 13.32 -4.72 -11.79
C VAL A 13 12.53 -4.94 -10.51
N GLY A 14 12.93 -4.23 -9.45
CA GLY A 14 12.40 -4.34 -8.09
C GLY A 14 13.30 -5.17 -7.16
N ALA A 15 13.72 -4.56 -6.05
CA ALA A 15 14.51 -5.17 -4.97
C ALA A 15 13.71 -5.28 -3.65
N GLY A 16 12.38 -5.46 -3.76
CA GLY A 16 11.48 -5.67 -2.64
C GLY A 16 11.49 -7.10 -2.10
N GLY A 17 10.36 -7.59 -1.59
CA GLY A 17 10.25 -8.94 -1.02
C GLY A 17 10.59 -10.05 -2.01
N ILE A 18 9.98 -10.05 -3.19
CA ILE A 18 10.32 -10.98 -4.29
C ILE A 18 11.75 -10.73 -4.76
N GLY A 19 12.14 -9.46 -4.95
CA GLY A 19 13.46 -9.12 -5.49
C GLY A 19 14.62 -9.59 -4.63
N CYS A 20 14.54 -9.50 -3.30
CA CYS A 20 15.57 -10.03 -2.39
C CYS A 20 15.76 -11.54 -2.56
N GLU A 21 14.65 -12.29 -2.62
CA GLU A 21 14.68 -13.75 -2.82
C GLU A 21 15.15 -14.11 -4.23
N LEU A 22 14.72 -13.34 -5.23
CA LEU A 22 15.09 -13.55 -6.63
C LEU A 22 16.59 -13.34 -6.84
N LEU A 23 17.16 -12.24 -6.37
CA LEU A 23 18.59 -11.93 -6.53
C LEU A 23 19.48 -13.02 -5.88
N LYS A 24 19.09 -13.47 -4.68
CA LYS A 24 19.76 -14.62 -4.03
C LYS A 24 19.68 -15.87 -4.90
N THR A 25 18.48 -16.19 -5.40
CA THR A 25 18.27 -17.43 -6.15
C THR A 25 19.00 -17.40 -7.49
N LEU A 26 19.01 -16.27 -8.20
CA LEU A 26 19.81 -16.08 -9.41
C LEU A 26 21.31 -16.33 -9.15
N ALA A 27 21.87 -15.68 -8.14
CA ALA A 27 23.28 -15.81 -7.78
C ALA A 27 23.67 -17.25 -7.42
N LEU A 28 22.77 -18.00 -6.75
CA LEU A 28 22.98 -19.39 -6.38
C LEU A 28 22.74 -20.36 -7.54
N SER A 29 21.95 -19.96 -8.55
CA SER A 29 21.65 -20.78 -9.75
C SER A 29 22.68 -20.63 -10.88
N GLY A 30 23.74 -19.84 -10.66
CA GLY A 30 24.85 -19.72 -11.60
C GLY A 30 24.79 -18.52 -12.54
N PHE A 31 23.81 -17.61 -12.39
CA PHE A 31 23.80 -16.32 -13.10
C PHE A 31 24.97 -15.46 -12.61
N SER A 32 25.68 -14.84 -13.53
CA SER A 32 26.92 -14.11 -13.24
C SER A 32 26.91 -12.65 -13.69
N ASP A 33 25.93 -12.21 -14.48
CA ASP A 33 25.78 -10.81 -14.93
C ASP A 33 24.34 -10.35 -14.72
N ILE A 34 24.13 -9.57 -13.67
CA ILE A 34 22.81 -9.16 -13.19
C ILE A 34 22.76 -7.66 -13.00
N HIS A 35 21.77 -7.00 -13.60
CA HIS A 35 21.44 -5.60 -13.33
C HIS A 35 20.19 -5.52 -12.46
N VAL A 36 20.19 -4.63 -11.47
CA VAL A 36 19.09 -4.42 -10.52
C VAL A 36 18.67 -2.96 -10.55
N ILE A 37 17.39 -2.71 -10.83
CA ILE A 37 16.80 -1.35 -10.76
C ILE A 37 15.78 -1.33 -9.62
N ASP A 38 15.91 -0.39 -8.69
CA ASP A 38 14.91 -0.11 -7.66
C ASP A 38 15.00 1.37 -7.26
N LEU A 39 13.85 2.03 -7.14
CA LEU A 39 13.73 3.44 -6.78
C LEU A 39 13.80 3.65 -5.26
N ASP A 40 13.41 2.64 -4.47
CA ASP A 40 13.12 2.81 -3.05
C ASP A 40 14.37 2.81 -2.17
N THR A 41 14.20 3.42 -1.00
CA THR A 41 15.07 3.24 0.16
C THR A 41 14.48 2.19 1.11
N ILE A 42 15.34 1.67 1.98
CA ILE A 42 14.97 0.65 2.97
C ILE A 42 14.24 1.31 4.14
N GLU A 43 13.10 0.77 4.51
CA GLU A 43 12.28 1.16 5.65
C GLU A 43 12.27 0.06 6.71
N VAL A 44 11.98 0.42 7.97
CA VAL A 44 11.85 -0.55 9.07
C VAL A 44 10.79 -1.61 8.76
N SER A 45 9.69 -1.21 8.14
CA SER A 45 8.58 -2.08 7.70
C SER A 45 8.98 -3.15 6.69
N ASN A 46 10.13 -3.00 6.03
CA ASN A 46 10.63 -3.96 5.05
C ASN A 46 11.38 -5.14 5.69
N LEU A 47 11.92 -4.96 6.89
CA LEU A 47 12.87 -5.90 7.51
C LEU A 47 12.25 -7.26 7.88
N ASN A 48 10.94 -7.35 7.97
CA ASN A 48 10.22 -8.59 8.28
C ASN A 48 10.18 -9.59 7.10
N ARG A 49 10.42 -9.14 5.86
CA ARG A 49 10.32 -9.96 4.65
C ARG A 49 11.42 -9.76 3.62
N GLN A 50 12.15 -8.65 3.67
CA GLN A 50 13.26 -8.34 2.77
C GLN A 50 14.59 -8.70 3.46
N PHE A 51 14.89 -9.99 3.50
CA PHE A 51 15.91 -10.58 4.38
C PHE A 51 17.35 -10.11 4.11
N LEU A 52 17.65 -9.53 2.96
CA LEU A 52 18.96 -8.96 2.65
C LEU A 52 19.25 -7.69 3.47
N PHE A 53 18.23 -7.07 4.05
CA PHE A 53 18.34 -5.80 4.75
C PHE A 53 18.44 -5.97 6.27
N ARG A 54 19.07 -5.00 6.93
CA ARG A 54 19.26 -4.92 8.38
C ARG A 54 18.85 -3.55 8.87
N LYS A 55 18.63 -3.37 10.19
CA LYS A 55 18.31 -2.07 10.79
C LYS A 55 19.31 -0.97 10.42
N SER A 56 20.59 -1.30 10.33
CA SER A 56 21.66 -0.38 9.93
C SER A 56 21.58 0.10 8.48
N HIS A 57 20.74 -0.52 7.65
CA HIS A 57 20.55 -0.16 6.25
C HIS A 57 19.35 0.76 6.01
N VAL A 58 18.55 1.07 7.05
CA VAL A 58 17.38 1.94 6.92
C VAL A 58 17.80 3.30 6.33
N GLY A 59 17.05 3.78 5.34
CA GLY A 59 17.34 4.99 4.58
C GLY A 59 18.30 4.82 3.40
N GLN A 60 18.97 3.65 3.27
CA GLN A 60 19.85 3.36 2.14
C GLN A 60 19.09 2.76 0.95
N SER A 61 19.66 2.84 -0.25
CA SER A 61 19.07 2.29 -1.48
C SER A 61 18.88 0.78 -1.40
N LYS A 62 17.67 0.29 -1.69
CA LYS A 62 17.37 -1.15 -1.78
C LYS A 62 18.27 -1.85 -2.80
N ALA A 63 18.43 -1.27 -4.00
CA ALA A 63 19.24 -1.87 -5.07
C ALA A 63 20.72 -2.02 -4.66
N HIS A 64 21.32 -0.98 -4.08
CA HIS A 64 22.74 -1.01 -3.69
C HIS A 64 22.99 -1.98 -2.53
N VAL A 65 22.16 -1.94 -1.50
CA VAL A 65 22.31 -2.84 -0.34
C VAL A 65 22.07 -4.30 -0.73
N ALA A 66 21.09 -4.58 -1.60
CA ALA A 66 20.83 -5.93 -2.11
C ALA A 66 22.05 -6.47 -2.86
N ARG A 67 22.63 -5.69 -3.77
CA ARG A 67 23.89 -6.02 -4.46
C ARG A 67 24.99 -6.37 -3.46
N ASP A 68 25.26 -5.46 -2.53
CA ASP A 68 26.36 -5.62 -1.56
C ASP A 68 26.18 -6.84 -0.65
N ALA A 69 24.93 -7.13 -0.27
CA ALA A 69 24.61 -8.31 0.51
C ALA A 69 24.90 -9.61 -0.25
N ILE A 70 24.58 -9.66 -1.54
CA ILE A 70 24.85 -10.85 -2.38
C ILE A 70 26.35 -11.01 -2.63
N LEU A 71 27.06 -9.94 -2.93
CA LEU A 71 28.51 -9.99 -3.20
C LEU A 71 29.34 -10.48 -1.99
N LYS A 72 28.80 -10.42 -0.76
CA LYS A 72 29.45 -10.98 0.43
C LYS A 72 29.62 -12.50 0.35
N PHE A 73 28.67 -13.22 -0.26
CA PHE A 73 28.76 -14.67 -0.39
C PHE A 73 28.97 -15.17 -1.82
N ARG A 74 28.82 -14.29 -2.82
CA ARG A 74 29.12 -14.57 -4.24
C ARG A 74 29.96 -13.44 -4.85
N PRO A 75 31.21 -13.28 -4.42
CA PRO A 75 32.06 -12.13 -4.82
C PRO A 75 32.47 -12.15 -6.30
N ASN A 76 32.37 -13.29 -6.97
CA ASN A 76 32.88 -13.49 -8.34
C ASN A 76 31.82 -13.28 -9.43
N ILE A 77 30.65 -12.70 -9.09
CA ILE A 77 29.62 -12.35 -10.08
C ILE A 77 29.56 -10.84 -10.25
N ASN A 78 29.09 -10.41 -11.43
CA ASN A 78 28.86 -9.00 -11.70
C ASN A 78 27.43 -8.63 -11.34
N ILE A 79 27.25 -7.66 -10.41
CA ILE A 79 25.94 -7.09 -10.11
C ILE A 79 26.05 -5.57 -10.25
N GLU A 80 25.35 -5.03 -11.21
CA GLU A 80 25.20 -3.58 -11.40
C GLU A 80 23.88 -3.13 -10.79
N SER A 81 23.90 -2.15 -9.90
CA SER A 81 22.71 -1.67 -9.18
C SER A 81 22.42 -0.21 -9.49
N HIS A 82 21.15 0.07 -9.78
CA HIS A 82 20.65 1.40 -10.12
C HIS A 82 19.60 1.84 -9.09
N HIS A 83 19.91 2.89 -8.33
CA HIS A 83 18.94 3.56 -7.48
C HIS A 83 18.21 4.61 -8.33
N ALA A 84 17.20 4.17 -9.07
CA ALA A 84 16.52 4.99 -10.07
C ALA A 84 15.13 4.44 -10.39
N ASN A 85 14.29 5.29 -10.98
CA ASN A 85 13.01 4.88 -11.50
C ASN A 85 13.19 4.17 -12.84
N VAL A 86 12.62 2.99 -13.02
CA VAL A 86 12.66 2.27 -14.32
C VAL A 86 12.05 3.06 -15.48
N LYS A 87 11.27 4.11 -15.19
CA LYS A 87 10.71 5.05 -16.17
C LYS A 87 11.65 6.17 -16.57
N ASP A 88 12.81 6.30 -15.95
CA ASP A 88 13.78 7.33 -16.33
C ASP A 88 14.27 7.11 -17.76
N ALA A 89 14.54 8.21 -18.47
CA ALA A 89 14.89 8.19 -19.89
C ALA A 89 16.12 7.34 -20.24
N GLN A 90 17.02 7.12 -19.28
CA GLN A 90 18.20 6.27 -19.46
C GLN A 90 17.84 4.78 -19.66
N PHE A 91 16.70 4.32 -19.12
CA PHE A 91 16.24 2.94 -19.26
C PHE A 91 15.30 2.81 -20.47
N ASN A 92 15.77 3.19 -21.62
CA ASN A 92 15.05 3.14 -22.87
C ASN A 92 15.10 1.75 -23.54
N VAL A 93 14.55 1.64 -24.74
CA VAL A 93 14.55 0.39 -25.52
C VAL A 93 15.96 -0.15 -25.78
N ASP A 94 16.94 0.71 -26.08
CA ASP A 94 18.31 0.28 -26.33
C ASP A 94 19.02 -0.24 -25.08
N PHE A 95 18.68 0.31 -23.90
CA PHE A 95 19.12 -0.25 -22.63
C PHE A 95 18.55 -1.67 -22.43
N PHE A 96 17.24 -1.88 -22.69
CA PHE A 96 16.61 -3.20 -22.54
C PHE A 96 17.15 -4.24 -23.51
N LYS A 97 17.52 -3.87 -24.74
CA LYS A 97 18.11 -4.79 -25.74
C LYS A 97 19.41 -5.45 -25.30
N GLN A 98 20.08 -4.92 -24.27
CA GLN A 98 21.32 -5.51 -23.77
C GLN A 98 21.10 -6.81 -22.99
N PHE A 99 19.87 -7.10 -22.59
CA PHE A 99 19.54 -8.22 -21.72
C PHE A 99 18.94 -9.40 -22.49
N ASN A 100 19.23 -10.61 -21.99
CA ASN A 100 18.66 -11.83 -22.53
C ASN A 100 17.27 -12.12 -21.95
N VAL A 101 16.99 -11.62 -20.76
CA VAL A 101 15.68 -11.74 -20.09
C VAL A 101 15.52 -10.64 -19.05
N VAL A 102 14.29 -10.16 -18.88
CA VAL A 102 13.89 -9.21 -17.84
C VAL A 102 13.00 -9.93 -16.83
N LEU A 103 13.26 -9.71 -15.55
CA LEU A 103 12.57 -10.35 -14.43
C LEU A 103 11.95 -9.27 -13.54
N ASN A 104 10.63 -9.30 -13.36
CA ASN A 104 9.91 -8.33 -12.54
C ASN A 104 9.62 -8.86 -11.13
N GLY A 105 9.98 -8.05 -10.14
CA GLY A 105 9.55 -8.17 -8.76
C GLY A 105 8.86 -6.88 -8.28
N LEU A 106 8.00 -6.31 -9.12
CA LEU A 106 7.32 -5.03 -8.91
C LEU A 106 5.99 -5.20 -8.15
N ASP A 107 5.55 -4.12 -7.51
CA ASP A 107 4.30 -4.07 -6.72
C ASP A 107 3.22 -3.16 -7.29
N ASN A 108 3.52 -2.35 -8.33
CA ASN A 108 2.53 -1.46 -8.93
C ASN A 108 2.29 -1.74 -10.42
N LEU A 109 1.03 -1.53 -10.85
CA LEU A 109 0.58 -1.84 -12.21
C LEU A 109 1.23 -0.96 -13.29
N ASP A 110 1.53 0.28 -12.95
CA ASP A 110 2.03 1.25 -13.90
C ASP A 110 3.48 0.93 -14.31
N ALA A 111 4.34 0.61 -13.34
CA ALA A 111 5.70 0.14 -13.62
C ALA A 111 5.70 -1.19 -14.39
N ARG A 112 4.81 -2.13 -14.05
CA ARG A 112 4.67 -3.41 -14.78
C ARG A 112 4.27 -3.19 -16.23
N ARG A 113 3.31 -2.31 -16.51
CA ARG A 113 2.91 -1.95 -17.89
C ARG A 113 4.06 -1.31 -18.66
N HIS A 114 4.78 -0.39 -18.00
CA HIS A 114 5.93 0.26 -18.61
C HIS A 114 7.02 -0.73 -19.01
N VAL A 115 7.41 -1.64 -18.11
CA VAL A 115 8.40 -2.68 -18.39
C VAL A 115 7.91 -3.64 -19.47
N ASN A 116 6.63 -4.06 -19.45
CA ASN A 116 6.02 -4.90 -20.50
C ASN A 116 6.18 -4.25 -21.89
N ARG A 117 5.88 -2.95 -22.00
CA ARG A 117 5.98 -2.23 -23.29
C ARG A 117 7.43 -2.07 -23.76
N LEU A 118 8.36 -1.82 -22.86
CA LEU A 118 9.78 -1.78 -23.19
C LEU A 118 10.31 -3.15 -23.64
N CYS A 119 9.93 -4.22 -22.96
CA CYS A 119 10.29 -5.59 -23.35
C CYS A 119 9.76 -5.95 -24.73
N LEU A 120 8.50 -5.59 -25.05
CA LEU A 120 7.91 -5.80 -26.37
C LEU A 120 8.64 -5.00 -27.46
N ALA A 121 8.99 -3.74 -27.20
CA ALA A 121 9.73 -2.88 -28.13
C ALA A 121 11.17 -3.34 -28.33
N ALA A 122 11.82 -3.80 -27.26
CA ALA A 122 13.19 -4.33 -27.31
C ALA A 122 13.28 -5.77 -27.79
N GLU A 123 12.13 -6.47 -27.93
CA GLU A 123 12.03 -7.89 -28.25
C GLU A 123 12.76 -8.80 -27.23
N VAL A 124 12.76 -8.39 -25.96
CA VAL A 124 13.37 -9.13 -24.85
C VAL A 124 12.27 -9.86 -24.06
N PRO A 125 12.43 -11.15 -23.76
CA PRO A 125 11.49 -11.90 -22.93
C PRO A 125 11.33 -11.28 -21.53
N LEU A 126 10.11 -11.29 -21.01
CA LEU A 126 9.76 -10.84 -19.67
C LEU A 126 9.21 -12.02 -18.85
N VAL A 127 9.75 -12.25 -17.66
CA VAL A 127 9.12 -13.07 -16.63
C VAL A 127 8.53 -12.15 -15.59
N GLU A 128 7.21 -12.05 -15.57
CA GLU A 128 6.44 -11.19 -14.67
C GLU A 128 6.01 -11.99 -13.44
N SER A 129 5.90 -11.31 -12.31
CA SER A 129 5.50 -11.95 -11.05
C SER A 129 4.72 -11.03 -10.12
N GLY A 130 4.03 -11.64 -9.17
CA GLY A 130 3.35 -10.92 -8.11
C GLY A 130 3.00 -11.83 -6.94
N THR A 131 2.91 -11.23 -5.75
CA THR A 131 2.43 -11.91 -4.54
C THR A 131 1.40 -11.04 -3.83
N THR A 132 0.43 -11.69 -3.18
CA THR A 132 -0.61 -11.08 -2.38
C THR A 132 -0.93 -12.02 -1.22
N GLY A 133 -0.30 -11.81 -0.05
CA GLY A 133 -0.39 -12.75 1.06
C GLY A 133 0.20 -14.11 0.69
N PHE A 134 -0.62 -15.15 0.82
CA PHE A 134 -0.25 -16.53 0.43
C PHE A 134 -0.43 -16.81 -1.07
N LEU A 135 -1.10 -15.92 -1.80
CA LEU A 135 -1.27 -16.02 -3.24
C LEU A 135 -0.05 -15.50 -3.97
N GLY A 136 0.28 -16.12 -5.09
CA GLY A 136 1.35 -15.68 -5.95
C GLY A 136 1.15 -16.13 -7.40
N GLN A 137 1.87 -15.48 -8.30
CA GLN A 137 1.85 -15.86 -9.72
C GLN A 137 3.19 -15.57 -10.39
N VAL A 138 3.51 -16.39 -11.38
CA VAL A 138 4.60 -16.17 -12.34
C VAL A 138 4.05 -16.37 -13.74
N THR A 139 4.31 -15.42 -14.64
CA THR A 139 3.87 -15.47 -16.04
C THR A 139 5.02 -15.15 -16.98
N VAL A 140 5.06 -15.79 -18.13
CA VAL A 140 6.10 -15.62 -19.15
C VAL A 140 5.53 -14.86 -20.33
N HIS A 141 6.18 -13.80 -20.73
CA HIS A 141 5.75 -12.93 -21.84
C HIS A 141 6.86 -12.84 -22.89
N VAL A 142 6.62 -13.46 -24.04
CA VAL A 142 7.54 -13.47 -25.18
C VAL A 142 6.77 -13.00 -26.42
N LYS A 143 7.24 -11.92 -27.03
CA LYS A 143 6.62 -11.31 -28.22
C LYS A 143 6.35 -12.36 -29.30
N GLY A 144 5.12 -12.41 -29.79
CA GLY A 144 4.69 -13.34 -30.84
C GLY A 144 4.54 -14.81 -30.44
N LYS A 145 4.92 -15.18 -29.19
CA LYS A 145 4.80 -16.57 -28.70
C LYS A 145 3.77 -16.71 -27.58
N THR A 146 3.70 -15.76 -26.65
CA THR A 146 2.76 -15.78 -25.52
C THR A 146 2.04 -14.45 -25.41
N GLU A 147 0.93 -14.42 -24.68
CA GLU A 147 0.26 -13.16 -24.35
C GLU A 147 1.22 -12.18 -23.66
N CYS A 148 1.05 -10.87 -23.91
CA CYS A 148 1.76 -9.86 -23.13
C CYS A 148 1.04 -9.58 -21.81
N TYR A 149 1.69 -8.86 -20.91
CA TYR A 149 1.09 -8.51 -19.59
C TYR A 149 -0.24 -7.76 -19.70
N GLU A 150 -0.48 -7.03 -20.80
CA GLU A 150 -1.70 -6.23 -21.02
C GLU A 150 -2.74 -6.92 -21.93
N CYS A 151 -2.51 -8.14 -22.42
CA CYS A 151 -3.52 -8.90 -23.16
C CYS A 151 -4.77 -9.20 -22.36
N GLN A 152 -4.62 -9.41 -21.05
CA GLN A 152 -5.72 -9.65 -20.13
C GLN A 152 -6.06 -8.35 -19.37
N PRO A 153 -7.35 -8.00 -19.24
CA PRO A 153 -7.75 -6.87 -18.42
C PRO A 153 -7.28 -7.04 -16.97
N LYS A 154 -6.52 -6.09 -16.48
CA LYS A 154 -6.13 -6.11 -15.06
C LYS A 154 -7.25 -5.50 -14.22
N PRO A 155 -7.56 -6.07 -13.05
CA PRO A 155 -8.57 -5.49 -12.18
C PRO A 155 -8.20 -4.04 -11.86
N ILE A 156 -9.15 -3.15 -12.09
CA ILE A 156 -9.04 -1.76 -11.68
C ILE A 156 -8.93 -1.76 -10.15
N PRO A 157 -8.05 -0.96 -9.54
CA PRO A 157 -8.04 -0.78 -8.10
C PRO A 157 -9.46 -0.51 -7.62
N LYS A 158 -9.93 -1.23 -6.61
CA LYS A 158 -11.29 -1.06 -6.09
C LYS A 158 -11.46 0.36 -5.59
N SER A 159 -12.00 1.25 -6.40
CA SER A 159 -12.54 2.52 -5.94
C SER A 159 -13.88 2.23 -5.29
N TYR A 160 -14.07 2.68 -4.07
CA TYR A 160 -15.38 2.59 -3.43
C TYR A 160 -16.21 3.81 -3.84
N PRO A 161 -17.52 3.64 -4.18
CA PRO A 161 -18.38 4.79 -4.45
C PRO A 161 -18.33 5.78 -3.28
N VAL A 162 -18.23 7.06 -3.57
CA VAL A 162 -18.17 8.13 -2.56
C VAL A 162 -19.36 8.03 -1.60
N CYS A 163 -20.56 7.77 -2.11
CA CYS A 163 -21.76 7.58 -1.29
C CYS A 163 -21.65 6.39 -0.30
N THR A 164 -20.90 5.33 -0.64
CA THR A 164 -20.67 4.23 0.29
C THR A 164 -19.71 4.64 1.40
N ILE A 165 -18.67 5.41 1.08
CA ILE A 165 -17.69 5.88 2.07
C ILE A 165 -18.34 6.91 2.99
N THR A 166 -19.05 7.89 2.43
CA THR A 166 -19.58 9.04 3.19
C THR A 166 -20.86 8.72 3.94
N SER A 167 -21.79 7.97 3.33
CA SER A 167 -23.16 7.86 3.85
C SER A 167 -23.52 6.48 4.37
N THR A 168 -23.07 5.41 3.72
CA THR A 168 -23.50 4.02 4.05
C THR A 168 -22.36 3.02 4.09
N PRO A 169 -21.36 3.21 4.97
CA PRO A 169 -20.27 2.25 5.11
C PRO A 169 -20.80 0.90 5.58
N SER A 170 -20.28 -0.19 5.03
CA SER A 170 -20.66 -1.56 5.35
C SER A 170 -19.49 -2.46 5.72
N LYS A 171 -18.26 -1.94 5.57
CA LYS A 171 -17.01 -2.63 5.90
C LYS A 171 -16.04 -1.67 6.56
N PHE A 172 -15.15 -2.19 7.40
CA PHE A 172 -14.16 -1.38 8.08
C PHE A 172 -13.28 -0.57 7.12
N VAL A 173 -12.92 -1.13 5.96
CA VAL A 173 -12.15 -0.40 4.95
C VAL A 173 -12.84 0.89 4.48
N HIS A 174 -14.18 0.95 4.44
CA HIS A 174 -14.90 2.18 4.11
C HIS A 174 -14.71 3.26 5.19
N CYS A 175 -14.65 2.85 6.47
CA CYS A 175 -14.38 3.74 7.58
C CYS A 175 -12.93 4.23 7.56
N ILE A 176 -11.97 3.38 7.21
CA ILE A 176 -10.56 3.77 7.03
C ILE A 176 -10.40 4.78 5.89
N VAL A 177 -10.99 4.51 4.73
CA VAL A 177 -10.91 5.44 3.58
C VAL A 177 -11.53 6.79 3.94
N TRP A 178 -12.69 6.78 4.61
CA TRP A 178 -13.33 7.99 5.09
C TRP A 178 -12.43 8.76 6.08
N ALA A 179 -11.86 8.08 7.07
CA ALA A 179 -11.02 8.72 8.08
C ALA A 179 -9.74 9.31 7.46
N LYS A 180 -9.14 8.61 6.49
CA LYS A 180 -7.90 8.98 5.83
C LYS A 180 -8.10 10.08 4.79
N GLU A 181 -9.01 9.84 3.81
CA GLU A 181 -9.13 10.68 2.63
C GLU A 181 -10.07 11.89 2.85
N LEU A 182 -10.97 11.80 3.84
CA LEU A 182 -11.89 12.89 4.12
C LEU A 182 -11.56 13.61 5.43
N LEU A 183 -11.58 12.93 6.58
CA LEU A 183 -11.42 13.60 7.87
C LEU A 183 -9.99 14.09 8.09
N PHE A 184 -8.99 13.23 7.93
CA PHE A 184 -7.58 13.59 8.09
C PHE A 184 -7.17 14.67 7.08
N ALA A 185 -7.52 14.49 5.81
CA ALA A 185 -7.22 15.46 4.76
C ALA A 185 -7.90 16.82 5.01
N LYS A 186 -9.14 16.84 5.52
CA LYS A 186 -9.86 18.09 5.83
C LYS A 186 -9.24 18.85 7.01
N LEU A 187 -8.78 18.13 8.03
CA LEU A 187 -8.23 18.76 9.24
C LEU A 187 -6.77 19.20 9.08
N PHE A 188 -5.96 18.41 8.38
CA PHE A 188 -4.51 18.57 8.37
C PHE A 188 -3.91 18.74 6.97
N GLY A 189 -4.65 18.40 5.91
CA GLY A 189 -4.21 18.49 4.52
C GLY A 189 -4.44 19.86 3.88
N ASP A 190 -4.26 19.91 2.55
CA ASP A 190 -4.41 21.14 1.77
C ASP A 190 -5.87 21.67 1.84
N LYS A 191 -6.02 22.86 2.40
CA LYS A 191 -7.33 23.53 2.57
C LYS A 191 -8.01 23.92 1.24
N ASN A 192 -7.29 23.94 0.14
CA ASN A 192 -7.82 24.29 -1.19
C ASN A 192 -8.45 23.09 -1.90
N GLN A 193 -8.38 21.89 -1.36
CA GLN A 193 -9.03 20.72 -1.95
C GLN A 193 -10.50 20.66 -1.54
N ASP A 194 -11.39 20.51 -2.53
CA ASP A 194 -12.80 20.21 -2.28
C ASP A 194 -12.93 18.89 -1.53
N ASN A 195 -13.66 18.92 -0.40
CA ASN A 195 -13.85 17.77 0.46
C ASN A 195 -15.34 17.59 0.79
N ASP A 196 -15.83 16.36 0.58
CA ASP A 196 -17.25 15.98 0.75
C ASP A 196 -17.75 15.98 2.21
N LEU A 197 -16.90 16.33 3.19
CA LEU A 197 -17.34 16.54 4.57
C LEU A 197 -18.10 17.85 4.79
N ASN A 198 -18.06 18.78 3.84
CA ASN A 198 -18.85 19.98 3.87
C ASN A 198 -20.32 19.62 3.54
N VAL A 199 -21.08 19.23 4.54
CA VAL A 199 -22.53 19.06 4.38
C VAL A 199 -23.14 20.44 4.13
N HIS A 200 -23.54 20.71 2.88
CA HIS A 200 -24.31 21.91 2.55
C HIS A 200 -25.65 21.84 3.29
N SER A 201 -25.80 22.66 4.32
CA SER A 201 -27.13 22.92 4.88
C SER A 201 -27.99 23.54 3.79
N LYS A 202 -29.18 22.98 3.56
CA LYS A 202 -30.12 23.37 2.54
C LYS A 202 -30.67 24.81 2.71
N ASP A 203 -30.28 25.53 3.75
CA ASP A 203 -30.68 26.93 3.96
C ASP A 203 -29.65 27.88 3.39
N GLY A 204 -30.00 28.54 2.30
CA GLY A 204 -29.22 29.48 1.53
C GLY A 204 -28.88 30.79 2.26
N SER A 205 -28.32 30.77 3.45
CA SER A 205 -27.78 31.97 4.11
C SER A 205 -26.24 31.97 4.00
N SER A 206 -25.77 32.81 3.12
CA SER A 206 -24.38 33.17 2.91
C SER A 206 -23.81 33.84 4.16
N SER A 207 -23.16 33.10 5.04
CA SER A 207 -22.10 33.48 5.98
C SER A 207 -21.98 32.39 7.06
N LYS A 208 -21.41 31.22 6.71
CA LYS A 208 -21.04 30.23 7.73
C LYS A 208 -19.53 30.01 7.63
N LEU A 209 -18.87 30.37 8.72
CA LEU A 209 -17.56 29.87 9.08
C LEU A 209 -17.57 28.35 8.87
N ASP A 210 -16.56 27.84 8.18
CA ASP A 210 -16.39 26.40 8.02
C ASP A 210 -16.28 25.78 9.42
N VAL A 211 -17.13 24.81 9.74
CA VAL A 211 -17.13 24.13 11.04
C VAL A 211 -15.75 23.57 11.40
N PHE A 212 -14.93 23.31 10.39
CA PHE A 212 -13.56 22.81 10.55
C PHE A 212 -12.54 23.95 10.79
N GLU A 213 -12.93 25.21 10.79
CA GLU A 213 -12.05 26.31 11.21
C GLU A 213 -12.13 26.51 12.72
N ARG A 214 -10.97 26.70 13.34
CA ARG A 214 -10.85 26.99 14.76
C ARG A 214 -11.14 28.47 15.01
N ASP A 215 -12.01 28.78 15.95
CA ASP A 215 -12.26 30.15 16.38
C ASP A 215 -11.04 30.70 17.15
N VAL A 216 -10.80 32.02 17.03
CA VAL A 216 -9.61 32.69 17.58
C VAL A 216 -9.50 32.52 19.10
N ASP A 217 -10.63 32.49 19.81
CA ASP A 217 -10.71 32.39 21.26
C ASP A 217 -11.01 30.95 21.75
N GLU A 218 -11.11 29.98 20.83
CA GLU A 218 -11.42 28.57 21.16
C GLU A 218 -10.16 27.84 21.63
N ASP A 219 -10.21 27.24 22.81
CA ASP A 219 -9.12 26.39 23.22
C ASP A 219 -9.08 25.07 22.40
N LEU A 220 -7.95 24.39 22.42
CA LEU A 220 -7.73 23.22 21.57
C LEU A 220 -8.62 22.04 21.97
N ASP A 221 -8.93 21.88 23.24
CA ASP A 221 -9.81 20.82 23.74
C ASP A 221 -11.25 21.07 23.31
N GLN A 222 -11.72 22.32 23.38
CA GLN A 222 -13.05 22.70 22.93
C GLN A 222 -13.19 22.48 21.41
N TYR A 223 -12.16 22.88 20.66
CA TYR A 223 -12.13 22.66 19.22
C TYR A 223 -12.18 21.17 18.87
N ALA A 224 -11.36 20.35 19.49
CA ALA A 224 -11.34 18.90 19.25
C ALA A 224 -12.69 18.24 19.59
N GLN A 225 -13.31 18.63 20.71
CA GLN A 225 -14.62 18.14 21.14
C GLN A 225 -15.73 18.57 20.16
N ARG A 226 -15.71 19.81 19.70
CA ARG A 226 -16.66 20.33 18.73
C ARG A 226 -16.58 19.59 17.39
N ILE A 227 -15.37 19.33 16.89
CA ILE A 227 -15.15 18.53 15.68
C ILE A 227 -15.65 17.10 15.89
N TYR A 228 -15.36 16.48 17.04
CA TYR A 228 -15.82 15.13 17.36
C TYR A 228 -17.36 15.05 17.32
N ASP A 229 -18.06 15.92 18.05
CA ASP A 229 -19.51 15.92 18.15
C ASP A 229 -20.18 16.25 16.80
N HIS A 230 -19.58 17.15 16.02
CA HIS A 230 -20.06 17.44 14.67
C HIS A 230 -19.95 16.23 13.75
N VAL A 231 -18.79 15.56 13.75
CA VAL A 231 -18.48 14.51 12.76
C VAL A 231 -19.16 13.19 13.11
N PHE A 232 -19.16 12.77 14.36
CA PHE A 232 -19.69 11.48 14.79
C PHE A 232 -21.10 11.55 15.39
N GLY A 233 -21.55 12.72 15.82
CA GLY A 233 -22.89 12.96 16.32
C GLY A 233 -23.77 13.61 15.26
N TYR A 234 -23.63 14.92 15.06
CA TYR A 234 -24.52 15.72 14.21
C TYR A 234 -24.63 15.21 12.76
N ASN A 235 -23.52 14.91 12.09
CA ASN A 235 -23.55 14.41 10.72
C ASN A 235 -24.27 13.07 10.58
N ILE A 236 -24.24 12.24 11.62
CA ILE A 236 -24.97 10.98 11.64
C ILE A 236 -26.48 11.22 11.85
N GLU A 237 -26.86 12.20 12.68
CA GLU A 237 -28.27 12.60 12.85
C GLU A 237 -28.84 13.12 11.54
N VAL A 238 -28.12 14.01 10.84
CA VAL A 238 -28.52 14.53 9.51
C VAL A 238 -28.66 13.38 8.50
N ALA A 239 -27.75 12.40 8.51
CA ALA A 239 -27.85 11.25 7.63
C ALA A 239 -29.08 10.39 7.93
N LEU A 240 -29.56 10.35 9.18
CA LEU A 240 -30.75 9.61 9.59
C LEU A 240 -32.06 10.26 9.13
N GLU A 241 -32.08 11.57 8.80
CA GLU A 241 -33.27 12.26 8.27
C GLU A 241 -33.75 11.66 6.95
N ASN A 242 -32.86 11.05 6.16
CA ASN A 242 -33.21 10.37 4.93
C ASN A 242 -33.71 8.94 5.21
N GLU A 243 -34.96 8.78 5.59
CA GLU A 243 -35.55 7.50 5.96
C GLU A 243 -35.50 6.45 4.84
N GLU A 244 -35.56 6.84 3.58
CA GLU A 244 -35.49 5.93 2.43
C GLU A 244 -34.17 5.15 2.41
N THR A 245 -33.08 5.80 2.76
CA THR A 245 -31.75 5.16 2.82
C THR A 245 -31.70 4.01 3.84
N TRP A 246 -32.51 4.10 4.91
CA TRP A 246 -32.42 3.19 6.05
C TRP A 246 -33.58 2.17 6.11
N LYS A 247 -34.49 2.13 5.13
CA LYS A 247 -35.60 1.16 5.09
C LYS A 247 -35.14 -0.30 5.16
N ASN A 248 -34.04 -0.61 4.43
CA ASN A 248 -33.51 -1.97 4.30
C ASN A 248 -32.08 -2.11 4.83
N ARG A 249 -31.62 -1.17 5.66
CA ARG A 249 -30.27 -1.14 6.23
C ARG A 249 -30.33 -0.84 7.71
N ARG A 250 -29.34 -1.33 8.45
CA ARG A 250 -29.16 -0.97 9.85
C ARG A 250 -28.97 0.53 9.97
N ARG A 251 -29.76 1.19 10.82
CA ARG A 251 -29.60 2.61 11.13
C ARG A 251 -28.32 2.82 11.95
N PRO A 252 -27.51 3.83 11.63
CA PRO A 252 -26.36 4.17 12.46
C PRO A 252 -26.80 4.83 13.78
N ASN A 253 -25.91 4.77 14.77
CA ASN A 253 -26.09 5.45 16.05
C ASN A 253 -25.16 6.67 16.11
N PRO A 254 -25.67 7.88 16.35
CA PRO A 254 -24.85 9.04 16.66
C PRO A 254 -23.98 8.77 17.87
N VAL A 255 -22.74 9.26 17.86
CA VAL A 255 -21.78 9.11 18.98
C VAL A 255 -21.30 10.49 19.39
N TYR A 256 -21.62 10.90 20.58
CA TYR A 256 -21.18 12.17 21.18
C TYR A 256 -20.15 11.93 22.26
N ILE A 257 -19.29 12.93 22.51
CA ILE A 257 -18.23 12.82 23.50
C ILE A 257 -18.76 12.59 24.91
N ARG A 258 -19.90 13.21 25.23
CA ARG A 258 -20.61 13.04 26.51
C ARG A 258 -21.01 11.60 26.79
N ASP A 259 -21.26 10.81 25.73
CA ASP A 259 -21.71 9.42 25.84
C ASP A 259 -20.52 8.44 25.94
N THR A 260 -19.35 8.86 25.49
CA THR A 260 -18.14 8.03 25.43
C THR A 260 -17.15 8.29 26.56
N LEU A 261 -17.09 9.54 27.05
CA LEU A 261 -16.16 9.97 28.10
C LEU A 261 -16.94 10.63 29.26
N PRO A 262 -17.24 9.88 30.32
CA PRO A 262 -17.86 10.44 31.53
C PRO A 262 -17.04 11.61 32.11
N GLU A 263 -17.70 12.61 32.70
CA GLU A 263 -17.07 13.85 33.21
C GLU A 263 -15.92 13.62 34.19
N ALA A 264 -15.95 12.55 34.97
CA ALA A 264 -14.88 12.18 35.89
C ALA A 264 -13.54 11.87 35.18
N VAL A 265 -13.55 11.55 33.90
CA VAL A 265 -12.34 11.26 33.12
C VAL A 265 -11.77 12.52 32.48
N LYS A 266 -12.57 13.58 32.35
CA LYS A 266 -12.14 14.89 31.83
C LYS A 266 -11.14 15.62 32.76
N GLN A 267 -11.10 15.26 34.07
CA GLN A 267 -10.29 15.94 35.07
C GLN A 267 -8.92 15.30 35.38
N ASN A 268 -8.65 14.10 34.88
CA ASN A 268 -7.35 13.44 35.08
C ASN A 268 -6.42 13.61 33.86
N GLY A 269 -6.28 14.82 33.38
CA GLY A 269 -5.14 15.22 32.57
C GLY A 269 -3.93 15.34 33.49
N SER A 270 -3.34 14.24 33.93
CA SER A 270 -2.01 14.27 34.51
C SER A 270 -1.04 14.67 33.42
N SER A 271 -0.49 15.85 33.54
CA SER A 271 0.69 16.28 32.80
C SER A 271 1.82 15.29 33.10
N TRP A 272 1.99 14.29 32.25
CA TRP A 272 3.20 13.51 32.24
C TRP A 272 4.23 14.34 31.46
N ASP A 273 5.14 14.89 32.23
CA ASP A 273 6.32 15.60 31.76
C ASP A 273 7.27 14.60 31.09
N CYS A 274 6.99 14.26 29.85
CA CYS A 274 7.90 13.49 28.99
C CYS A 274 8.87 14.46 28.33
N SER A 275 9.89 14.86 29.06
CA SER A 275 11.08 15.54 28.54
C SER A 275 12.01 14.53 27.84
N ASN A 276 11.57 13.98 26.71
CA ASN A 276 12.44 13.34 25.74
C ASN A 276 12.18 13.96 24.36
N ASP A 277 12.99 14.93 24.00
CA ASP A 277 12.91 15.76 22.79
C ASP A 277 13.25 14.99 21.48
N HIS A 278 13.28 13.65 21.47
CA HIS A 278 13.72 12.84 20.34
C HIS A 278 12.79 11.66 19.96
N GLU A 279 11.67 11.48 20.62
CA GLU A 279 10.68 10.47 20.21
C GLU A 279 9.56 11.10 19.37
N GLU A 280 9.18 10.41 18.30
CA GLU A 280 8.03 10.81 17.47
C GLU A 280 6.75 10.86 18.34
N PRO A 281 5.89 11.88 18.16
CA PRO A 281 4.68 12.02 18.98
C PRO A 281 3.73 10.84 18.75
N SER A 282 3.23 10.25 19.83
CA SER A 282 2.28 9.14 19.82
C SER A 282 1.19 9.35 20.85
N ALA A 283 -0.07 9.39 20.41
CA ALA A 283 -1.24 9.51 21.28
C ALA A 283 -1.46 8.23 22.11
N MET A 284 -1.21 7.07 21.51
CA MET A 284 -1.27 5.78 22.18
C MET A 284 -0.29 5.75 23.35
N ALA A 285 0.96 6.16 23.15
CA ALA A 285 1.97 6.19 24.19
C ALA A 285 1.63 7.18 25.29
N SER A 286 1.14 8.38 24.94
CA SER A 286 0.68 9.40 25.92
C SER A 286 -0.43 8.89 26.84
N LEU A 287 -1.26 7.98 26.37
CA LEU A 287 -2.37 7.38 27.11
C LEU A 287 -2.01 6.07 27.83
N GLY A 288 -0.75 5.63 27.75
CA GLY A 288 -0.27 4.39 28.38
C GLY A 288 -0.75 3.11 27.67
N LEU A 289 -1.22 3.22 26.44
CA LEU A 289 -1.58 2.08 25.60
C LEU A 289 -0.31 1.55 24.92
N THR A 290 0.05 0.28 25.15
CA THR A 290 1.33 -0.27 24.69
C THR A 290 1.21 -1.38 23.65
N ASN A 291 0.02 -1.99 23.53
CA ASN A 291 -0.20 -3.14 22.63
C ASN A 291 -0.93 -2.75 21.34
N PRO A 292 -0.27 -2.66 20.19
CA PRO A 292 -0.90 -2.29 18.93
C PRO A 292 -1.83 -3.38 18.35
N GLN A 293 -1.84 -4.58 18.91
CA GLN A 293 -2.73 -5.68 18.50
C GLN A 293 -4.03 -5.73 19.31
N GLU A 294 -4.12 -4.94 20.37
CA GLU A 294 -5.33 -4.83 21.18
C GLU A 294 -6.39 -3.97 20.47
N ILE A 295 -7.64 -4.41 20.53
CA ILE A 295 -8.76 -3.64 19.99
C ILE A 295 -9.22 -2.66 21.06
N TRP A 296 -9.05 -1.38 20.81
CA TRP A 296 -9.47 -0.33 21.74
C TRP A 296 -10.99 -0.28 21.86
N THR A 297 -11.45 -0.08 23.07
CA THR A 297 -12.86 0.22 23.37
C THR A 297 -13.29 1.54 22.72
N LEU A 298 -14.58 1.82 22.64
CA LEU A 298 -15.07 3.10 22.11
C LEU A 298 -14.49 4.30 22.90
N ALA A 299 -14.41 4.18 24.23
CA ALA A 299 -13.85 5.21 25.08
C ALA A 299 -12.34 5.42 24.83
N GLU A 300 -11.58 4.37 24.67
CA GLU A 300 -10.14 4.44 24.32
C GLU A 300 -9.92 5.05 22.93
N ASN A 301 -10.70 4.62 21.91
CA ASN A 301 -10.65 5.24 20.59
C ASN A 301 -10.96 6.75 20.65
N SER A 302 -11.95 7.15 21.46
CA SER A 302 -12.28 8.58 21.63
C SER A 302 -11.15 9.37 22.29
N ARG A 303 -10.48 8.80 23.30
CA ARG A 303 -9.30 9.43 23.92
C ARG A 303 -8.12 9.53 22.95
N VAL A 304 -7.81 8.45 22.23
CA VAL A 304 -6.72 8.44 21.23
C VAL A 304 -6.98 9.48 20.15
N LEU A 305 -8.21 9.60 19.66
CA LEU A 305 -8.56 10.59 18.65
C LEU A 305 -8.32 12.04 19.14
N LEU A 306 -8.80 12.35 20.35
CA LEU A 306 -8.64 13.68 20.95
C LEU A 306 -7.17 14.00 21.24
N GLU A 307 -6.43 13.04 21.78
CA GLU A 307 -5.01 13.20 22.08
C GLU A 307 -4.18 13.36 20.79
N ALA A 308 -4.44 12.54 19.77
CA ALA A 308 -3.78 12.69 18.48
C ALA A 308 -4.08 14.05 17.85
N PHE A 309 -5.33 14.51 17.93
CA PHE A 309 -5.72 15.83 17.46
C PHE A 309 -4.90 16.94 18.12
N LYS A 310 -4.76 16.90 19.46
CA LYS A 310 -3.95 17.85 20.21
C LYS A 310 -2.49 17.82 19.78
N LEU A 311 -1.89 16.64 19.72
CA LEU A 311 -0.48 16.45 19.35
C LEU A 311 -0.18 17.01 17.96
N PHE A 312 -1.10 16.90 16.98
CA PHE A 312 -0.93 17.52 15.67
C PHE A 312 -0.83 19.05 15.80
N PHE A 313 -1.73 19.68 16.56
CA PHE A 313 -1.74 21.14 16.72
C PHE A 313 -0.62 21.67 17.65
N GLU A 314 -0.18 20.92 18.65
CA GLU A 314 0.87 21.34 19.59
C GLU A 314 2.28 21.07 19.06
N LYS A 315 2.50 19.93 18.43
CA LYS A 315 3.84 19.48 18.02
C LYS A 315 4.13 19.66 16.52
N ARG A 316 3.07 19.68 15.69
CA ARG A 316 3.18 19.67 14.22
C ARG A 316 2.41 20.80 13.54
N GLU A 317 2.12 21.88 14.25
CA GLU A 317 1.32 23.02 13.76
C GLU A 317 1.83 23.56 12.41
N LYS A 318 3.15 23.59 12.20
CA LYS A 318 3.77 24.09 10.96
C LYS A 318 3.52 23.20 9.74
N GLU A 319 3.17 21.95 9.96
CA GLU A 319 2.90 20.99 8.89
C GLU A 319 1.42 20.97 8.48
N ILE A 320 0.53 21.49 9.36
CA ILE A 320 -0.92 21.56 9.10
C ILE A 320 -1.17 22.42 7.87
N GLY A 321 -2.01 21.90 6.97
CA GLY A 321 -2.28 22.49 5.66
C GLY A 321 -1.51 21.85 4.51
N ASN A 322 -0.54 20.95 4.81
CA ASN A 322 0.26 20.23 3.83
C ASN A 322 0.43 18.76 4.18
N LEU A 323 -0.17 18.26 5.27
CA LEU A 323 -0.05 16.89 5.67
C LEU A 323 -0.80 15.96 4.72
N VAL A 324 -0.09 14.92 4.29
CA VAL A 324 -0.67 13.79 3.57
C VAL A 324 -0.52 12.57 4.47
N PHE A 325 -1.54 11.72 4.52
CA PHE A 325 -1.47 10.50 5.31
C PHE A 325 -0.30 9.62 4.86
N ASP A 326 0.56 9.28 5.81
CA ASP A 326 1.62 8.30 5.63
C ASP A 326 1.38 7.13 6.61
N LYS A 327 1.44 5.89 6.10
CA LYS A 327 1.32 4.67 6.91
C LYS A 327 2.44 4.50 7.92
N ASP A 328 3.57 5.17 7.71
CA ASP A 328 4.74 5.11 8.58
C ASP A 328 4.79 6.28 9.59
N ASP A 329 3.89 7.26 9.46
CA ASP A 329 3.61 8.27 10.47
C ASP A 329 2.71 7.69 11.57
N GLN A 330 3.30 7.38 12.73
CA GLN A 330 2.62 6.72 13.84
C GLN A 330 1.39 7.52 14.31
N LEU A 331 1.51 8.84 14.47
CA LEU A 331 0.43 9.69 14.93
C LEU A 331 -0.73 9.74 13.92
N ALA A 332 -0.43 9.80 12.62
CA ALA A 332 -1.44 9.77 11.57
C ALA A 332 -2.20 8.42 11.56
N VAL A 333 -1.48 7.32 11.75
CA VAL A 333 -2.10 5.98 11.83
C VAL A 333 -2.99 5.85 13.05
N GLU A 334 -2.57 6.35 14.22
CA GLU A 334 -3.37 6.36 15.45
C GLU A 334 -4.65 7.18 15.26
N PHE A 335 -4.55 8.37 14.70
CA PHE A 335 -5.69 9.24 14.40
C PHE A 335 -6.69 8.55 13.46
N VAL A 336 -6.22 8.01 12.34
CA VAL A 336 -7.06 7.35 11.33
C VAL A 336 -7.72 6.09 11.91
N THR A 337 -6.98 5.30 12.70
CA THR A 337 -7.52 4.11 13.37
C THR A 337 -8.64 4.46 14.32
N ALA A 338 -8.42 5.44 15.20
CA ALA A 338 -9.41 5.87 16.18
C ALA A 338 -10.67 6.42 15.50
N ALA A 339 -10.51 7.30 14.52
CA ALA A 339 -11.62 7.86 13.76
C ALA A 339 -12.42 6.77 13.01
N ALA A 340 -11.73 5.83 12.36
CA ALA A 340 -12.36 4.71 11.66
C ALA A 340 -13.14 3.79 12.60
N ASN A 341 -12.60 3.50 13.78
CA ASN A 341 -13.26 2.67 14.78
C ASN A 341 -14.52 3.34 15.37
N ILE A 342 -14.46 4.64 15.69
CA ILE A 342 -15.63 5.38 16.18
C ILE A 342 -16.74 5.36 15.11
N ARG A 343 -16.38 5.62 13.84
CA ARG A 343 -17.33 5.53 12.74
C ARG A 343 -17.85 4.10 12.55
N ALA A 344 -16.99 3.09 12.60
CA ALA A 344 -17.39 1.68 12.52
C ALA A 344 -18.41 1.32 13.61
N HIS A 345 -18.18 1.78 14.85
CA HIS A 345 -19.12 1.61 15.96
C HIS A 345 -20.50 2.22 15.65
N SER A 346 -20.53 3.46 15.11
CA SER A 346 -21.79 4.11 14.71
C SER A 346 -22.61 3.24 13.75
N PHE A 347 -21.95 2.59 12.78
CA PHE A 347 -22.60 1.77 11.76
C PHE A 347 -22.71 0.28 12.13
N GLY A 348 -22.29 -0.12 13.33
CA GLY A 348 -22.33 -1.51 13.79
C GLY A 348 -21.38 -2.43 13.04
N ILE A 349 -20.28 -1.89 12.56
CA ILE A 349 -19.16 -2.60 11.94
C ILE A 349 -18.18 -3.02 13.04
N PRO A 350 -17.58 -4.23 13.01
CA PRO A 350 -16.58 -4.65 13.98
C PRO A 350 -15.40 -3.66 14.06
N LEU A 351 -14.90 -3.42 15.27
CA LEU A 351 -13.70 -2.62 15.50
C LEU A 351 -12.44 -3.44 15.22
N HIS A 352 -11.36 -2.76 14.89
CA HIS A 352 -10.08 -3.36 14.57
C HIS A 352 -8.94 -2.76 15.39
N SER A 353 -7.88 -3.54 15.59
CA SER A 353 -6.67 -3.09 16.25
C SER A 353 -5.90 -2.06 15.41
N LEU A 354 -4.99 -1.32 16.04
CA LEU A 354 -4.07 -0.40 15.34
C LEU A 354 -3.27 -1.12 14.24
N PHE A 355 -2.80 -2.33 14.54
CA PHE A 355 -2.04 -3.14 13.61
C PHE A 355 -2.85 -3.50 12.35
N GLU A 356 -4.10 -3.95 12.51
CA GLU A 356 -4.99 -4.26 11.40
C GLU A 356 -5.38 -3.01 10.61
N ALA A 357 -5.71 -1.92 11.32
CA ALA A 357 -6.08 -0.65 10.71
C ALA A 357 -4.92 -0.05 9.90
N LYS A 358 -3.69 -0.10 10.40
CA LYS A 358 -2.48 0.30 9.66
C LYS A 358 -2.34 -0.49 8.36
N GLY A 359 -2.58 -1.80 8.41
CA GLY A 359 -2.57 -2.67 7.23
C GLY A 359 -3.60 -2.24 6.18
N VAL A 360 -4.82 -1.95 6.60
CA VAL A 360 -5.91 -1.51 5.70
C VAL A 360 -5.65 -0.10 5.15
N ALA A 361 -5.23 0.84 6.02
CA ALA A 361 -4.99 2.24 5.65
C ALA A 361 -3.84 2.42 4.66
N GLY A 362 -2.79 1.61 4.80
CA GLY A 362 -1.65 1.58 3.91
C GLY A 362 -1.87 0.78 2.62
N ASN A 363 -3.07 0.23 2.39
CA ASN A 363 -3.31 -0.77 1.35
C ASN A 363 -2.29 -1.93 1.42
N ILE A 364 -1.79 -2.21 2.63
CA ILE A 364 -0.78 -3.24 2.83
C ILE A 364 -1.49 -4.59 2.79
N VAL A 365 -1.36 -5.27 1.69
CA VAL A 365 -1.54 -6.72 1.68
C VAL A 365 -0.31 -7.31 2.36
N HIS A 366 -0.50 -8.03 3.47
CA HIS A 366 0.61 -8.64 4.19
C HIS A 366 1.41 -9.52 3.23
N ALA A 367 2.66 -9.14 2.98
CA ALA A 367 3.54 -9.95 2.16
C ALA A 367 4.08 -11.10 3.00
N VAL A 368 3.91 -12.32 2.50
CA VAL A 368 4.39 -13.54 3.14
C VAL A 368 5.75 -13.90 2.56
N ALA A 369 6.78 -13.94 3.42
CA ALA A 369 8.16 -14.19 2.99
C ALA A 369 8.33 -15.53 2.25
N THR A 370 7.65 -16.58 2.71
CA THR A 370 7.69 -17.90 2.05
C THR A 370 7.06 -17.88 0.66
N THR A 371 5.96 -17.14 0.46
CA THR A 371 5.36 -16.96 -0.87
C THR A 371 6.33 -16.23 -1.81
N ASN A 372 7.01 -15.19 -1.34
CA ASN A 372 8.03 -14.50 -2.12
C ASN A 372 9.16 -15.42 -2.55
N ALA A 373 9.62 -16.30 -1.66
CA ALA A 373 10.67 -17.27 -1.95
C ALA A 373 10.24 -18.31 -3.00
N ILE A 374 9.01 -18.84 -2.89
CA ILE A 374 8.43 -19.77 -3.86
C ILE A 374 8.35 -19.11 -5.25
N ILE A 375 7.80 -17.89 -5.30
CA ILE A 375 7.65 -17.15 -6.55
C ILE A 375 9.01 -16.82 -7.16
N ALA A 376 10.01 -16.41 -6.37
CA ALA A 376 11.36 -16.18 -6.85
C ALA A 376 11.99 -17.44 -7.48
N GLY A 377 11.79 -18.59 -6.87
CA GLY A 377 12.24 -19.88 -7.42
C GLY A 377 11.57 -20.20 -8.77
N LEU A 378 10.27 -19.98 -8.88
CA LEU A 378 9.52 -20.19 -10.13
C LEU A 378 9.95 -19.22 -11.24
N ILE A 379 10.25 -17.94 -10.91
CA ILE A 379 10.81 -16.99 -11.87
C ILE A 379 12.11 -17.51 -12.47
N VAL A 380 13.03 -18.02 -11.63
CA VAL A 380 14.32 -18.55 -12.11
C VAL A 380 14.14 -19.78 -13.00
N ILE A 381 13.19 -20.67 -12.66
CA ILE A 381 12.87 -21.84 -13.51
C ILE A 381 12.39 -21.38 -14.88
N GLU A 382 11.47 -20.42 -14.95
CA GLU A 382 10.98 -19.93 -16.23
C GLU A 382 12.05 -19.14 -17.01
N ALA A 383 12.90 -18.35 -16.30
CA ALA A 383 14.03 -17.67 -16.92
C ALA A 383 15.01 -18.65 -17.58
N ILE A 384 15.32 -19.77 -16.95
CA ILE A 384 16.17 -20.82 -17.53
C ILE A 384 15.54 -21.40 -18.79
N LYS A 385 14.23 -21.70 -18.79
CA LYS A 385 13.53 -22.19 -19.98
C LYS A 385 13.56 -21.16 -21.12
N VAL A 386 13.36 -19.88 -20.80
CA VAL A 386 13.44 -18.76 -21.76
C VAL A 386 14.82 -18.70 -22.40
N LEU A 387 15.89 -18.77 -21.60
CA LEU A 387 17.27 -18.76 -22.10
C LEU A 387 17.64 -19.97 -22.96
N GLN A 388 16.91 -21.06 -22.82
CA GLN A 388 17.08 -22.28 -23.61
C GLN A 388 16.13 -22.35 -24.82
N ASP A 389 15.32 -21.32 -25.03
CA ASP A 389 14.24 -21.27 -26.04
C ASP A 389 13.28 -22.48 -25.95
N ASP A 390 13.08 -22.99 -24.73
CA ASP A 390 12.23 -24.14 -24.44
C ASP A 390 10.75 -23.72 -24.30
N TYR A 391 10.21 -23.08 -25.33
CA TYR A 391 8.87 -22.48 -25.31
C TYR A 391 7.74 -23.48 -25.06
N LYS A 392 7.90 -24.73 -25.41
CA LYS A 392 6.91 -25.81 -25.20
C LYS A 392 6.70 -26.10 -23.71
N ASN A 393 7.70 -25.80 -22.90
CA ASN A 393 7.69 -26.05 -21.47
C ASN A 393 7.46 -24.79 -20.63
N TYR A 394 7.22 -23.62 -21.24
CA TYR A 394 6.82 -22.44 -20.49
C TYR A 394 5.55 -22.72 -19.70
N ARG A 395 5.49 -22.23 -18.49
CA ARG A 395 4.29 -22.33 -17.64
C ARG A 395 4.01 -20.99 -16.96
N MET A 396 2.73 -20.65 -16.94
CA MET A 396 2.22 -19.65 -16.00
C MET A 396 1.83 -20.39 -14.73
N THR A 397 2.45 -20.07 -13.60
CA THR A 397 2.22 -20.81 -12.37
C THR A 397 1.57 -19.93 -11.33
N TYR A 398 0.47 -20.40 -10.79
CA TYR A 398 -0.27 -19.76 -9.68
C TYR A 398 0.02 -20.51 -8.39
N CYS A 399 0.41 -19.77 -7.35
CA CYS A 399 0.50 -20.26 -5.97
C CYS A 399 -0.82 -19.95 -5.27
N LEU A 400 -1.47 -20.97 -4.73
CA LEU A 400 -2.78 -20.87 -4.08
C LEU A 400 -2.60 -20.74 -2.56
N GLU A 401 -3.58 -20.11 -1.90
CA GLU A 401 -3.64 -20.08 -0.43
C GLU A 401 -3.99 -21.43 0.17
N HIS A 402 -4.91 -22.15 -0.50
CA HIS A 402 -5.34 -23.48 -0.11
C HIS A 402 -5.19 -24.48 -1.26
N PRO A 403 -4.76 -25.72 -0.99
CA PRO A 403 -4.61 -26.72 -2.03
C PRO A 403 -5.94 -26.98 -2.76
N THR A 404 -5.91 -26.88 -4.10
CA THR A 404 -7.01 -27.28 -4.96
C THR A 404 -6.62 -28.57 -5.69
N LYS A 405 -7.47 -29.62 -5.61
CA LYS A 405 -7.14 -30.96 -6.14
C LYS A 405 -5.78 -31.48 -5.66
N LYS A 406 -5.42 -31.23 -4.39
CA LYS A 406 -4.13 -31.55 -3.75
C LYS A 406 -2.91 -30.84 -4.31
N LEU A 407 -3.11 -29.78 -5.13
CA LEU A 407 -2.03 -28.97 -5.67
C LEU A 407 -2.06 -27.56 -5.04
N LEU A 408 -0.93 -27.12 -4.53
CA LEU A 408 -0.70 -25.75 -4.06
C LEU A 408 -0.20 -24.84 -5.20
N LEU A 409 0.60 -25.41 -6.11
CA LEU A 409 1.09 -24.75 -7.31
C LEU A 409 0.32 -25.28 -8.52
N MET A 410 -0.27 -24.36 -9.30
CA MET A 410 -1.02 -24.68 -10.51
C MET A 410 -0.27 -24.15 -11.74
N PRO A 411 0.54 -24.99 -12.39
CA PRO A 411 1.14 -24.64 -13.68
C PRO A 411 0.08 -24.72 -14.79
N VAL A 412 0.01 -23.67 -15.61
CA VAL A 412 -0.89 -23.56 -16.76
C VAL A 412 -0.04 -23.25 -18.00
N GLU A 413 -0.48 -23.71 -19.16
CA GLU A 413 0.15 -23.30 -20.42
C GLU A 413 -0.07 -21.81 -20.67
N PRO A 414 0.93 -21.08 -21.18
CA PRO A 414 0.75 -19.69 -21.56
C PRO A 414 -0.34 -19.56 -22.64
N PHE A 415 -1.13 -18.51 -22.54
CA PHE A 415 -2.05 -18.14 -23.60
C PHE A 415 -1.30 -17.55 -24.81
N GLU A 416 -1.87 -17.72 -25.99
CA GLU A 416 -1.38 -17.04 -27.19
C GLU A 416 -1.61 -15.52 -27.11
N PRO A 417 -0.85 -14.71 -27.86
CA PRO A 417 -1.08 -13.27 -27.95
C PRO A 417 -2.52 -12.96 -28.35
N ASN A 418 -3.17 -12.04 -27.66
CA ASN A 418 -4.51 -11.59 -28.02
C ASN A 418 -4.45 -10.72 -29.28
N PRO A 419 -5.07 -11.13 -30.41
CA PRO A 419 -5.05 -10.35 -31.65
C PRO A 419 -5.64 -8.94 -31.53
N SER A 420 -6.51 -8.74 -30.54
CA SER A 420 -7.14 -7.43 -30.27
C SER A 420 -6.42 -6.63 -29.19
N CYS A 421 -5.25 -7.06 -28.73
CA CYS A 421 -4.51 -6.33 -27.71
C CYS A 421 -3.96 -5.01 -28.29
N TYR A 422 -4.32 -3.90 -27.66
CA TYR A 422 -3.87 -2.56 -28.08
C TYR A 422 -2.35 -2.33 -27.88
N VAL A 423 -1.65 -3.24 -27.20
CA VAL A 423 -0.22 -3.11 -26.89
C VAL A 423 0.65 -4.02 -27.76
N CYS A 424 0.27 -5.28 -27.96
CA CYS A 424 1.13 -6.26 -28.65
C CYS A 424 0.56 -6.77 -29.97
N SER A 425 -0.66 -6.36 -30.37
CA SER A 425 -1.21 -6.76 -31.68
C SER A 425 -0.46 -6.06 -32.81
N GLU A 426 -0.32 -6.77 -33.95
CA GLU A 426 0.28 -6.24 -35.18
C GLU A 426 -0.72 -5.40 -36.02
N VAL A 427 -1.96 -5.27 -35.57
CA VAL A 427 -2.99 -4.49 -36.27
C VAL A 427 -2.70 -3.01 -36.12
N PHE A 428 -2.11 -2.41 -37.11
CA PHE A 428 -2.05 -0.95 -37.24
C PHE A 428 -3.49 -0.43 -37.41
N CYS A 429 -4.04 0.21 -36.42
CA CYS A 429 -5.19 1.08 -36.64
C CYS A 429 -4.71 2.26 -37.50
N THR A 430 -4.97 2.20 -38.81
CA THR A 430 -4.94 3.40 -39.65
C THR A 430 -6.10 4.28 -39.19
N VAL A 431 -5.79 5.37 -38.54
CA VAL A 431 -6.69 6.50 -38.24
C VAL A 431 -6.81 7.35 -39.50
#